data_90faac11a4462ca616d61be1c1422be4
#
_entry.id   90faac11a4462ca616d61be1c1422be4
#
_cell.length_a   1.000
_cell.length_b   1.000
_cell.length_c   1.000
_cell.angle_alpha   90.00
_cell.angle_beta   90.00
_cell.angle_gamma   90.00
#
_symmetry.space_group_name_H-M   'P 1'
#
loop_
_entity.id
_entity.type
_entity.pdbx_description
1 polymer ?
#
loop_
_entity_poly.entity_id
_entity_poly.type
_entity_poly.pdbx_seq_one_letter_code
_entity_poly.pdbx_strand_id
1 'polypeptide(L)'
;LLNPPDKKKVPRWKGLLRSGTDAQREDRENMFYPVLIDAELGKVVGVGQSLPLPLIPNLDEKIDGYSVAWPIRNDGSYGRWSVGAETLRDLIAKGYVSCGKFDSLRKTWGISYISQPNQKLIDEGRIIIVGRDPKTNVVSVEYASDNNRVIKTVWHRTSHDAGAYGTDLISEIIGQTNAFSFPKSLYATHDSIASVVRGKKKALILDFFAGSGTTLNAVNLLNYEDGGSRRCILVTNNEVSDSDAEAL
;
A
#
# COMPACT_ATOMS: atom_id res chain seq x y z
N LEU A 1 -12.50 -21.37 3.56
CA LEU A 1 -11.49 -20.61 4.31
C LEU A 1 -11.36 -19.24 3.67
N LEU A 2 -12.03 -18.23 4.24
CA LEU A 2 -11.94 -16.85 3.80
C LEU A 2 -10.50 -16.38 3.96
N ASN A 3 -9.94 -15.79 2.91
CA ASN A 3 -8.63 -15.13 3.02
C ASN A 3 -8.67 -14.13 4.17
N PRO A 4 -7.66 -14.12 5.06
CA PRO A 4 -7.62 -13.11 6.11
C PRO A 4 -7.66 -11.72 5.47
N PRO A 5 -8.38 -10.76 6.08
CA PRO A 5 -8.46 -9.42 5.54
C PRO A 5 -7.04 -8.88 5.34
N ASP A 6 -6.76 -8.36 4.14
CA ASP A 6 -5.51 -7.68 3.84
C ASP A 6 -5.24 -6.66 4.97
N LYS A 7 -4.06 -6.70 5.57
CA LYS A 7 -3.67 -5.69 6.59
C LYS A 7 -4.00 -4.31 6.07
N LYS A 8 -4.76 -3.52 6.83
CA LYS A 8 -5.08 -2.12 6.49
C LYS A 8 -3.79 -1.43 6.03
N LYS A 9 -3.77 -0.94 4.80
CA LYS A 9 -2.61 -0.19 4.32
C LYS A 9 -2.59 1.17 5.00
N VAL A 10 -1.48 1.44 5.66
CA VAL A 10 -1.18 2.76 6.22
C VAL A 10 -0.53 3.62 5.13
N PRO A 11 -0.87 4.92 5.02
CA PRO A 11 -0.19 5.84 4.11
C PRO A 11 1.32 5.83 4.34
N ARG A 12 2.10 5.67 3.26
CA ARG A 12 3.55 5.52 3.38
C ARG A 12 4.21 6.87 3.59
N TRP A 13 5.01 6.99 4.62
CA TRP A 13 5.94 8.08 4.82
C TRP A 13 7.15 7.92 3.90
N LYS A 14 7.63 9.03 3.34
CA LYS A 14 8.79 9.04 2.45
C LYS A 14 10.04 9.42 3.21
N GLY A 15 11.16 8.72 2.99
CA GLY A 15 12.45 9.11 3.52
C GLY A 15 12.85 10.52 3.06
N LEU A 16 13.41 11.32 3.97
CA LEU A 16 13.84 12.68 3.66
C LEU A 16 15.11 12.69 2.81
N LEU A 17 16.02 11.74 3.04
CA LEU A 17 17.22 11.58 2.22
C LEU A 17 16.85 11.26 0.78
N ARG A 18 17.35 12.03 -0.16
CA ARG A 18 17.14 11.81 -1.61
C ARG A 18 17.84 10.54 -2.06
N SER A 19 17.16 9.73 -2.86
CA SER A 19 17.70 8.54 -3.52
C SER A 19 17.47 8.61 -5.03
N GLY A 20 18.25 7.83 -5.79
CA GLY A 20 18.19 7.81 -7.25
C GLY A 20 19.03 8.92 -7.90
N THR A 21 18.59 9.40 -9.05
CA THR A 21 19.25 10.50 -9.78
C THR A 21 19.19 11.80 -9.00
N ASP A 22 20.18 12.67 -9.21
CA ASP A 22 20.33 13.97 -8.53
C ASP A 22 20.27 13.85 -7.00
N ALA A 23 21.01 12.89 -6.43
CA ALA A 23 20.99 12.60 -5.01
C ALA A 23 22.25 13.08 -4.26
N GLN A 24 23.24 13.60 -4.99
CA GLN A 24 24.48 14.11 -4.43
C GLN A 24 24.30 15.54 -3.92
N ARG A 25 25.19 15.95 -3.01
CA ARG A 25 25.18 17.29 -2.45
C ARG A 25 25.36 18.37 -3.53
N GLU A 26 26.24 18.10 -4.49
CA GLU A 26 26.60 18.98 -5.60
C GLU A 26 25.44 19.27 -6.54
N ASP A 27 24.47 18.35 -6.63
CA ASP A 27 23.29 18.53 -7.49
C ASP A 27 22.40 19.69 -7.03
N ARG A 28 22.34 19.92 -5.70
CA ARG A 28 21.58 21.02 -5.08
C ARG A 28 22.14 21.39 -3.70
N GLU A 29 23.12 22.26 -3.67
CA GLU A 29 23.82 22.66 -2.45
C GLU A 29 22.90 23.19 -1.34
N ASN A 30 21.87 23.96 -1.69
CA ASN A 30 20.89 24.50 -0.73
C ASN A 30 20.02 23.41 -0.03
N MET A 31 20.09 22.17 -0.51
CA MET A 31 19.42 21.03 0.11
C MET A 31 20.33 20.26 1.07
N PHE A 32 21.51 20.80 1.39
CA PHE A 32 22.45 20.25 2.37
C PHE A 32 22.47 21.14 3.61
N TYR A 33 21.61 20.82 4.56
CA TYR A 33 21.44 21.57 5.81
C TYR A 33 21.23 20.63 7.00
N PRO A 34 21.58 21.03 8.25
CA PRO A 34 21.34 20.20 9.42
C PRO A 34 19.87 20.20 9.80
N VAL A 35 19.34 19.03 10.13
CA VAL A 35 18.03 18.88 10.78
C VAL A 35 18.28 18.69 12.27
N LEU A 36 17.61 19.50 13.10
CA LEU A 36 17.79 19.52 14.54
C LEU A 36 16.90 18.48 15.21
N ILE A 37 17.51 17.64 16.04
CA ILE A 37 16.86 16.49 16.68
C ILE A 37 16.97 16.62 18.20
N ASP A 38 15.82 16.60 18.86
CA ASP A 38 15.75 16.27 20.27
C ASP A 38 15.91 14.74 20.41
N ALA A 39 17.09 14.32 20.82
CA ALA A 39 17.45 12.90 20.89
C ALA A 39 16.73 12.16 22.02
N GLU A 40 16.30 12.85 23.10
CA GLU A 40 15.57 12.25 24.21
C GLU A 40 14.13 11.95 23.83
N LEU A 41 13.50 12.86 23.12
CA LEU A 41 12.12 12.72 22.65
C LEU A 41 12.01 11.99 21.30
N GLY A 42 13.12 11.83 20.55
CA GLY A 42 13.08 11.34 19.18
C GLY A 42 12.29 12.27 18.25
N LYS A 43 12.45 13.57 18.41
CA LYS A 43 11.65 14.61 17.74
C LYS A 43 12.50 15.47 16.83
N VAL A 44 12.01 15.75 15.63
CA VAL A 44 12.55 16.82 14.79
C VAL A 44 12.04 18.16 15.31
N VAL A 45 12.93 19.04 15.72
CA VAL A 45 12.59 20.33 16.33
C VAL A 45 12.80 21.51 15.39
N GLY A 46 13.66 21.37 14.39
CA GLY A 46 13.93 22.45 13.46
C GLY A 46 14.94 22.10 12.38
N VAL A 47 15.38 23.12 11.67
CA VAL A 47 16.40 23.04 10.63
C VAL A 47 17.34 24.22 10.71
N GLY A 48 18.63 23.95 10.55
CA GLY A 48 19.65 24.99 10.47
C GLY A 48 19.81 25.59 9.08
N GLN A 49 20.85 26.36 8.89
CA GLN A 49 21.21 26.94 7.60
C GLN A 49 21.92 25.90 6.72
N SER A 50 21.77 26.02 5.40
CA SER A 50 22.51 25.19 4.47
C SER A 50 24.00 25.44 4.56
N LEU A 51 24.80 24.38 4.52
CA LEU A 51 26.24 24.44 4.54
C LEU A 51 26.77 24.49 3.11
N PRO A 52 27.35 25.60 2.65
CA PRO A 52 27.84 25.72 1.29
C PRO A 52 29.09 24.87 1.05
N LEU A 53 29.35 24.51 -0.19
CA LEU A 53 30.61 23.91 -0.61
C LEU A 53 31.76 24.93 -0.52
N PRO A 54 32.98 24.50 -0.18
CA PRO A 54 33.42 23.12 0.08
C PRO A 54 33.40 22.73 1.57
N LEU A 55 32.69 23.48 2.43
CA LEU A 55 32.68 23.24 3.87
C LEU A 55 32.16 21.83 4.22
N ILE A 56 32.79 21.19 5.19
CA ILE A 56 32.46 19.84 5.66
C ILE A 56 31.68 19.96 6.98
N PRO A 57 30.57 19.21 7.15
CA PRO A 57 29.79 19.24 8.38
C PRO A 57 30.54 18.56 9.53
N ASN A 58 30.40 19.09 10.74
CA ASN A 58 30.73 18.34 11.94
C ASN A 58 29.53 17.49 12.34
N LEU A 59 29.66 16.14 12.21
CA LEU A 59 28.55 15.20 12.46
C LEU A 59 28.25 15.03 13.95
N ASP A 60 29.16 15.42 14.83
CA ASP A 60 29.05 15.28 16.30
C ASP A 60 28.69 16.63 16.97
N GLU A 61 28.41 17.67 16.17
CA GLU A 61 28.04 18.99 16.73
C GLU A 61 26.64 19.01 17.34
N LYS A 62 26.41 19.96 18.21
CA LYS A 62 25.10 20.34 18.71
C LYS A 62 24.79 21.77 18.34
N ILE A 63 23.58 22.04 17.87
CA ILE A 63 23.08 23.38 17.60
C ILE A 63 21.94 23.66 18.58
N ASP A 64 22.06 24.71 19.36
CA ASP A 64 21.10 25.07 20.43
C ASP A 64 20.80 23.92 21.40
N GLY A 65 21.80 23.07 21.65
CA GLY A 65 21.67 21.89 22.51
C GLY A 65 21.09 20.63 21.82
N TYR A 66 20.57 20.73 20.60
CA TYR A 66 20.01 19.61 19.84
C TYR A 66 21.08 18.89 19.02
N SER A 67 20.92 17.58 18.89
CA SER A 67 21.72 16.78 17.96
C SER A 67 21.38 17.15 16.51
N VAL A 68 22.33 16.96 15.60
CA VAL A 68 22.13 17.25 14.18
C VAL A 68 22.04 15.99 13.34
N ALA A 69 21.18 16.01 12.34
CA ALA A 69 21.15 15.02 11.29
C ALA A 69 21.52 15.66 9.95
N TRP A 70 22.55 15.10 9.32
CA TRP A 70 23.01 15.49 7.98
C TRP A 70 22.58 14.43 6.95
N PRO A 71 22.43 14.78 5.67
CA PRO A 71 22.04 13.82 4.62
C PRO A 71 23.23 12.94 4.20
N ILE A 72 23.58 11.99 5.04
CA ILE A 72 24.68 11.04 4.80
C ILE A 72 24.10 9.78 4.14
N ARG A 73 24.68 9.39 3.01
CA ARG A 73 24.28 8.20 2.24
C ARG A 73 24.87 6.92 2.87
N ASN A 74 24.38 5.76 2.40
CA ASN A 74 24.83 4.46 2.94
C ASN A 74 26.31 4.16 2.68
N ASP A 75 26.90 4.75 1.64
CA ASP A 75 28.31 4.66 1.30
C ASP A 75 29.20 5.70 2.04
N GLY A 76 28.59 6.49 2.93
CA GLY A 76 29.26 7.55 3.68
C GLY A 76 29.41 8.86 2.92
N SER A 77 29.02 8.94 1.66
CA SER A 77 29.09 10.16 0.86
C SER A 77 28.01 11.18 1.29
N TYR A 78 28.24 12.45 0.95
CA TYR A 78 27.28 13.51 1.21
C TYR A 78 26.18 13.50 0.14
N GLY A 79 24.96 13.25 0.59
CA GLY A 79 23.77 13.36 -0.23
C GLY A 79 23.09 14.72 -0.07
N ARG A 80 21.78 14.74 -0.31
CA ARG A 80 20.94 15.92 -0.07
C ARG A 80 19.56 15.52 0.42
N TRP A 81 18.87 16.47 1.02
CA TRP A 81 17.47 16.28 1.39
C TRP A 81 16.55 16.37 0.15
N SER A 82 15.36 15.78 0.27
CA SER A 82 14.35 15.79 -0.80
C SER A 82 13.54 17.08 -0.88
N VAL A 83 13.54 17.91 0.18
CA VAL A 83 12.82 19.18 0.28
C VAL A 83 13.72 20.28 0.83
N GLY A 84 13.42 21.54 0.53
CA GLY A 84 14.14 22.69 1.05
C GLY A 84 13.86 22.94 2.53
N ALA A 85 14.74 23.71 3.19
CA ALA A 85 14.67 23.97 4.63
C ALA A 85 13.35 24.63 5.06
N GLU A 86 12.83 25.59 4.30
CA GLU A 86 11.54 26.25 4.60
C GLU A 86 10.37 25.27 4.51
N THR A 87 10.30 24.49 3.41
CA THR A 87 9.28 23.44 3.28
C THR A 87 9.34 22.45 4.44
N LEU A 88 10.55 22.09 4.89
CA LEU A 88 10.69 21.17 6.02
C LEU A 88 10.21 21.80 7.33
N ARG A 89 10.45 23.11 7.56
CA ARG A 89 9.89 23.84 8.73
C ARG A 89 8.37 23.79 8.76
N ASP A 90 7.73 24.04 7.62
CA ASP A 90 6.26 23.95 7.50
C ASP A 90 5.74 22.53 7.80
N LEU A 91 6.45 21.51 7.30
CA LEU A 91 6.09 20.12 7.56
C LEU A 91 6.26 19.74 9.04
N ILE A 92 7.31 20.23 9.70
CA ILE A 92 7.53 20.04 11.15
C ILE A 92 6.37 20.68 11.93
N ALA A 93 6.00 21.92 11.61
CA ALA A 93 4.90 22.62 12.26
C ALA A 93 3.56 21.86 12.11
N LYS A 94 3.31 21.26 10.95
CA LYS A 94 2.13 20.43 10.70
C LYS A 94 2.18 19.06 11.40
N GLY A 95 3.33 18.64 11.94
CA GLY A 95 3.53 17.29 12.47
C GLY A 95 3.71 16.23 11.39
N TYR A 96 4.13 16.61 10.21
CA TYR A 96 4.30 15.77 9.03
C TYR A 96 5.74 15.27 8.85
N VAL A 97 6.57 15.37 9.89
CA VAL A 97 7.95 14.89 9.91
C VAL A 97 8.15 13.98 11.11
N SER A 98 8.71 12.81 10.88
CA SER A 98 9.00 11.81 11.90
C SER A 98 10.50 11.54 11.98
N CYS A 99 11.03 11.50 13.19
CA CYS A 99 12.38 11.07 13.49
C CYS A 99 12.39 9.53 13.69
N GLY A 100 13.29 8.85 13.00
CA GLY A 100 13.55 7.44 13.18
C GLY A 100 14.75 7.18 14.09
N LYS A 101 15.35 6.00 13.97
CA LYS A 101 16.50 5.60 14.77
C LYS A 101 17.79 6.32 14.32
N PHE A 102 18.70 6.53 15.28
CA PHE A 102 20.07 6.96 14.98
C PHE A 102 20.83 5.83 14.30
N ASP A 103 21.51 6.16 13.23
CA ASP A 103 22.39 5.26 12.51
C ASP A 103 23.84 5.58 12.92
N SER A 104 24.43 4.71 13.70
CA SER A 104 25.77 4.92 14.25
C SER A 104 26.88 4.81 13.19
N LEU A 105 26.66 4.09 12.09
CA LEU A 105 27.63 3.97 10.99
C LEU A 105 27.70 5.26 10.19
N ARG A 106 26.56 5.87 9.90
CA ARG A 106 26.45 7.11 9.15
C ARG A 106 26.48 8.35 10.04
N LYS A 107 26.46 8.19 11.37
CA LYS A 107 26.35 9.26 12.36
C LYS A 107 25.21 10.25 12.04
N THR A 108 24.04 9.73 11.67
CA THR A 108 22.89 10.55 11.31
C THR A 108 21.58 9.86 11.71
N TRP A 109 20.47 10.56 11.61
CA TRP A 109 19.15 10.07 11.96
C TRP A 109 18.34 9.73 10.70
N GLY A 110 17.56 8.67 10.77
CA GLY A 110 16.54 8.40 9.76
C GLY A 110 15.39 9.39 9.90
N ILE A 111 15.09 10.16 8.86
CA ILE A 111 13.99 11.14 8.88
C ILE A 111 13.02 10.79 7.77
N SER A 112 11.73 10.82 8.09
CA SER A 112 10.65 10.58 7.14
C SER A 112 9.62 11.70 7.19
N TYR A 113 8.93 11.93 6.07
CA TYR A 113 7.94 12.99 5.97
C TYR A 113 6.73 12.57 5.12
N ILE A 114 5.61 13.25 5.29
CA ILE A 114 4.43 13.08 4.44
C ILE A 114 4.67 13.82 3.12
N SER A 115 4.81 13.07 2.03
CA SER A 115 5.11 13.62 0.70
C SER A 115 3.95 14.46 0.15
N GLN A 116 4.25 15.40 -0.76
CA GLN A 116 3.25 16.28 -1.37
C GLN A 116 2.03 15.54 -1.95
N PRO A 117 2.15 14.40 -2.66
CA PRO A 117 0.99 13.63 -3.08
C PRO A 117 0.11 13.17 -1.91
N ASN A 118 0.71 12.73 -0.79
CA ASN A 118 -0.06 12.33 0.38
C ASN A 118 -0.67 13.53 1.13
N GLN A 119 -0.01 14.69 1.15
CA GLN A 119 -0.59 15.93 1.68
C GLN A 119 -1.85 16.31 0.89
N LYS A 120 -1.80 16.25 -0.45
CA LYS A 120 -2.97 16.47 -1.29
C LYS A 120 -4.11 15.50 -0.97
N LEU A 121 -3.80 14.22 -0.70
CA LEU A 121 -4.81 13.24 -0.28
C LEU A 121 -5.39 13.55 1.11
N ILE A 122 -4.62 14.18 2.00
CA ILE A 122 -5.13 14.68 3.30
C ILE A 122 -6.09 15.84 3.06
N ASP A 123 -5.71 16.81 2.22
CA ASP A 123 -6.53 17.98 1.90
C ASP A 123 -7.85 17.55 1.20
N GLU A 124 -7.84 16.49 0.41
CA GLU A 124 -9.01 15.88 -0.23
C GLU A 124 -9.83 14.98 0.72
N GLY A 125 -9.43 14.80 1.98
CA GLY A 125 -10.08 13.91 2.93
C GLY A 125 -9.96 12.41 2.61
N ARG A 126 -9.09 12.01 1.71
CA ARG A 126 -8.82 10.59 1.34
C ARG A 126 -7.80 9.91 2.26
N ILE A 127 -6.97 10.70 2.92
CA ILE A 127 -6.17 10.33 4.08
C ILE A 127 -6.68 11.18 5.24
N ILE A 128 -6.94 10.55 6.37
CA ILE A 128 -7.40 11.21 7.59
C ILE A 128 -6.33 11.16 8.66
N ILE A 129 -6.23 12.23 9.44
CA ILE A 129 -5.41 12.29 10.64
C ILE A 129 -6.24 11.70 11.77
N VAL A 130 -5.84 10.54 12.29
CA VAL A 130 -6.55 9.80 13.34
C VAL A 130 -6.00 10.05 14.73
N GLY A 131 -4.85 10.71 14.83
CA GLY A 131 -4.22 11.03 16.09
C GLY A 131 -2.97 11.89 15.91
N ARG A 132 -2.42 12.32 17.05
CA ARG A 132 -1.17 13.09 17.12
C ARG A 132 -0.43 12.69 18.40
N ASP A 133 0.84 12.38 18.25
CA ASP A 133 1.69 12.06 19.39
C ASP A 133 1.91 13.32 20.25
N PRO A 134 1.63 13.29 21.56
CA PRO A 134 1.69 14.48 22.41
C PRO A 134 3.13 14.95 22.68
N LYS A 135 4.15 14.10 22.54
CA LYS A 135 5.55 14.42 22.78
C LYS A 135 6.22 14.94 21.52
N THR A 136 6.05 14.24 20.42
CA THR A 136 6.73 14.55 19.17
C THR A 136 5.91 15.45 18.24
N ASN A 137 4.61 15.59 18.48
CA ASN A 137 3.66 16.29 17.61
C ASN A 137 3.42 15.59 16.25
N VAL A 138 3.94 14.39 16.05
CA VAL A 138 3.81 13.64 14.80
C VAL A 138 2.40 13.10 14.65
N VAL A 139 1.80 13.28 13.46
CA VAL A 139 0.45 12.79 13.17
C VAL A 139 0.45 11.30 12.87
N SER A 140 -0.62 10.61 13.29
CA SER A 140 -0.98 9.28 12.81
C SER A 140 -2.01 9.41 11.70
N VAL A 141 -1.79 8.74 10.57
CA VAL A 141 -2.63 8.87 9.38
C VAL A 141 -3.13 7.52 8.91
N GLU A 142 -4.38 7.49 8.45
CA GLU A 142 -5.02 6.32 7.83
C GLU A 142 -5.72 6.73 6.52
N TYR A 143 -5.99 5.77 5.65
CA TYR A 143 -6.88 6.02 4.52
C TYR A 143 -8.33 6.10 5.01
N ALA A 144 -9.09 7.10 4.53
CA ALA A 144 -10.49 7.38 4.92
C ALA A 144 -11.46 6.25 4.55
N SER A 145 -11.15 5.48 3.53
CA SER A 145 -11.91 4.31 3.08
C SER A 145 -10.95 3.24 2.58
N ASP A 146 -11.44 2.00 2.47
CA ASP A 146 -10.72 0.94 1.77
C ASP A 146 -10.36 1.45 0.37
N ASN A 147 -9.05 1.62 0.16
CA ASN A 147 -8.53 2.19 -1.06
C ASN A 147 -8.96 1.31 -2.24
N ASN A 148 -9.84 1.83 -3.09
CA ASN A 148 -10.11 1.24 -4.39
C ASN A 148 -8.80 1.24 -5.18
N ARG A 149 -8.04 0.16 -5.07
CA ARG A 149 -6.81 0.00 -5.84
C ARG A 149 -7.16 -0.04 -7.31
N VAL A 150 -6.40 0.66 -8.12
CA VAL A 150 -6.38 0.41 -9.57
C VAL A 150 -6.05 -1.08 -9.75
N ILE A 151 -6.95 -1.78 -10.41
CA ILE A 151 -6.82 -3.21 -10.67
C ILE A 151 -5.62 -3.39 -11.59
N LYS A 152 -4.70 -4.28 -11.17
CA LYS A 152 -3.56 -4.63 -12.02
C LYS A 152 -4.03 -5.44 -13.22
N THR A 153 -3.36 -5.28 -14.36
CA THR A 153 -3.62 -6.08 -15.57
C THR A 153 -3.21 -7.55 -15.40
N VAL A 154 -2.31 -7.84 -14.47
CA VAL A 154 -1.85 -9.19 -14.16
C VAL A 154 -2.00 -9.44 -12.66
N TRP A 155 -2.62 -10.56 -12.30
CA TRP A 155 -2.86 -10.98 -10.94
C TRP A 155 -2.05 -12.24 -10.61
N HIS A 156 -1.19 -12.13 -9.61
CA HIS A 156 -0.46 -13.26 -9.05
C HIS A 156 -0.99 -13.54 -7.64
N ARG A 157 -1.99 -14.40 -7.54
CA ARG A 157 -2.57 -14.85 -6.27
C ARG A 157 -2.63 -16.36 -6.25
N THR A 158 -2.18 -16.98 -5.17
CA THR A 158 -2.28 -18.44 -4.99
C THR A 158 -3.71 -18.93 -5.06
N SER A 159 -4.67 -18.13 -4.55
CA SER A 159 -6.11 -18.43 -4.63
C SER A 159 -6.70 -18.42 -6.05
N HIS A 160 -5.96 -17.96 -7.05
CA HIS A 160 -6.39 -17.99 -8.44
C HIS A 160 -5.98 -19.28 -9.16
N ASP A 161 -5.33 -20.21 -8.46
CA ASP A 161 -5.01 -21.53 -9.00
C ASP A 161 -6.31 -22.31 -9.30
N ALA A 162 -6.46 -22.77 -10.56
CA ALA A 162 -7.66 -23.48 -11.01
C ALA A 162 -7.68 -24.95 -10.59
N GLY A 163 -6.53 -25.55 -10.26
CA GLY A 163 -6.47 -26.89 -9.67
C GLY A 163 -7.09 -26.87 -8.29
N ALA A 164 -6.47 -26.18 -7.33
CA ALA A 164 -6.91 -26.16 -5.95
C ALA A 164 -8.28 -25.48 -5.73
N TYR A 165 -8.55 -24.36 -6.42
CA TYR A 165 -9.76 -23.56 -6.20
C TYR A 165 -10.78 -23.64 -7.35
N GLY A 166 -10.59 -24.57 -8.25
CA GLY A 166 -11.52 -24.97 -9.29
C GLY A 166 -11.81 -26.46 -9.16
N THR A 167 -10.90 -27.32 -9.63
CA THR A 167 -11.10 -28.77 -9.72
C THR A 167 -11.29 -29.43 -8.35
N ASP A 168 -10.40 -29.19 -7.41
CA ASP A 168 -10.46 -29.79 -6.07
C ASP A 168 -11.68 -29.27 -5.30
N LEU A 169 -11.93 -27.96 -5.37
CA LEU A 169 -13.06 -27.34 -4.70
C LEU A 169 -14.41 -27.86 -5.21
N ILE A 170 -14.59 -27.99 -6.54
CA ILE A 170 -15.85 -28.49 -7.07
C ILE A 170 -16.03 -29.98 -6.77
N SER A 171 -14.94 -30.76 -6.78
CA SER A 171 -14.94 -32.16 -6.39
C SER A 171 -15.37 -32.34 -4.93
N GLU A 172 -14.93 -31.47 -4.04
CA GLU A 172 -15.34 -31.48 -2.63
C GLU A 172 -16.81 -31.09 -2.46
N ILE A 173 -17.30 -30.07 -3.19
CA ILE A 173 -18.69 -29.61 -3.10
C ILE A 173 -19.67 -30.71 -3.62
N ILE A 174 -19.33 -31.36 -4.72
CA ILE A 174 -20.20 -32.37 -5.36
C ILE A 174 -20.01 -33.75 -4.71
N GLY A 175 -18.88 -34.00 -4.04
CA GLY A 175 -18.51 -35.28 -3.47
C GLY A 175 -18.03 -36.31 -4.52
N GLN A 176 -17.69 -35.87 -5.73
CA GLN A 176 -17.24 -36.70 -6.83
C GLN A 176 -15.99 -36.07 -7.50
N THR A 177 -14.94 -36.87 -7.67
CA THR A 177 -13.73 -36.45 -8.38
C THR A 177 -13.97 -36.31 -9.87
N ASN A 178 -13.38 -35.28 -10.47
CA ASN A 178 -13.51 -35.00 -11.91
C ASN A 178 -14.95 -34.80 -12.41
N ALA A 179 -15.86 -34.36 -11.55
CA ALA A 179 -17.25 -34.10 -11.89
C ALA A 179 -17.45 -33.04 -13.00
N PHE A 180 -16.45 -32.23 -13.26
CA PHE A 180 -16.44 -31.22 -14.31
C PHE A 180 -15.04 -31.00 -14.88
N SER A 181 -14.93 -30.91 -16.21
CA SER A 181 -13.69 -30.69 -16.91
C SER A 181 -13.32 -29.19 -16.88
N PHE A 182 -12.12 -28.86 -16.42
CA PHE A 182 -11.55 -27.51 -16.45
C PHE A 182 -12.39 -26.41 -15.75
N PRO A 183 -12.85 -26.61 -14.50
CA PRO A 183 -13.56 -25.57 -13.79
C PRO A 183 -12.63 -24.36 -13.53
N LYS A 184 -13.19 -23.16 -13.55
CA LYS A 184 -12.42 -21.93 -13.24
C LYS A 184 -12.22 -21.81 -11.73
N SER A 185 -11.14 -21.13 -11.31
CA SER A 185 -10.97 -20.80 -9.90
C SER A 185 -12.10 -19.89 -9.42
N LEU A 186 -12.75 -20.28 -8.32
CA LEU A 186 -13.79 -19.50 -7.66
C LEU A 186 -13.29 -18.08 -7.34
N TYR A 187 -12.09 -17.96 -6.79
CA TYR A 187 -11.57 -16.66 -6.35
C TYR A 187 -11.08 -15.78 -7.50
N ALA A 188 -10.59 -16.35 -8.60
CA ALA A 188 -10.28 -15.58 -9.80
C ALA A 188 -11.57 -15.00 -10.42
N THR A 189 -12.63 -15.79 -10.47
CA THR A 189 -13.94 -15.35 -10.95
C THR A 189 -14.56 -14.32 -10.02
N HIS A 190 -14.51 -14.54 -8.69
CA HIS A 190 -14.95 -13.58 -7.67
C HIS A 190 -14.25 -12.24 -7.82
N ASP A 191 -12.92 -12.22 -7.88
CA ASP A 191 -12.16 -10.99 -8.00
C ASP A 191 -12.45 -10.25 -9.32
N SER A 192 -12.66 -10.99 -10.40
CA SER A 192 -13.06 -10.43 -11.70
C SER A 192 -14.42 -9.71 -11.60
N ILE A 193 -15.43 -10.37 -11.03
CA ILE A 193 -16.76 -9.81 -10.83
C ILE A 193 -16.70 -8.63 -9.85
N ALA A 194 -16.04 -8.82 -8.71
CA ALA A 194 -15.88 -7.78 -7.69
C ALA A 194 -15.24 -6.52 -8.24
N SER A 195 -14.29 -6.66 -9.18
CA SER A 195 -13.62 -5.53 -9.81
C SER A 195 -14.56 -4.55 -10.51
N VAL A 196 -15.68 -5.05 -10.99
CA VAL A 196 -16.68 -4.26 -11.76
C VAL A 196 -17.89 -3.88 -10.90
N VAL A 197 -18.34 -4.80 -10.02
CA VAL A 197 -19.64 -4.63 -9.34
C VAL A 197 -19.56 -4.49 -7.82
N ARG A 198 -18.39 -4.40 -7.20
CA ARG A 198 -18.26 -4.27 -5.74
C ARG A 198 -19.08 -3.08 -5.20
N GLY A 199 -19.04 -1.94 -5.86
CA GLY A 199 -19.85 -0.77 -5.52
C GLY A 199 -21.35 -0.85 -5.92
N LYS A 200 -21.75 -1.92 -6.64
CA LYS A 200 -23.11 -2.10 -7.18
C LYS A 200 -23.78 -3.29 -6.53
N LYS A 201 -24.27 -3.14 -5.32
CA LYS A 201 -24.81 -4.24 -4.49
C LYS A 201 -26.05 -4.95 -5.06
N LYS A 202 -26.71 -4.40 -6.08
CA LYS A 202 -27.90 -4.96 -6.76
C LYS A 202 -27.65 -5.30 -8.24
N ALA A 203 -26.39 -5.42 -8.65
CA ALA A 203 -26.04 -5.69 -10.04
C ALA A 203 -26.63 -7.04 -10.51
N LEU A 204 -26.93 -7.11 -11.82
CA LEU A 204 -27.27 -8.33 -12.52
C LEU A 204 -26.03 -8.78 -13.31
N ILE A 205 -25.61 -10.03 -13.10
CA ILE A 205 -24.48 -10.66 -13.77
C ILE A 205 -25.06 -11.71 -14.75
N LEU A 206 -24.56 -11.73 -15.96
CA LEU A 206 -24.95 -12.68 -16.98
C LEU A 206 -23.74 -13.49 -17.42
N ASP A 207 -23.86 -14.81 -17.40
CA ASP A 207 -22.86 -15.74 -17.88
C ASP A 207 -23.47 -16.65 -18.94
N PHE A 208 -23.02 -16.50 -20.19
CA PHE A 208 -23.54 -17.26 -21.34
C PHE A 208 -22.97 -18.69 -21.43
N PHE A 209 -21.92 -18.98 -20.67
CA PHE A 209 -21.24 -20.27 -20.67
C PHE A 209 -21.01 -20.74 -19.23
N ALA A 210 -22.09 -21.06 -18.53
CA ALA A 210 -22.13 -21.33 -17.09
C ALA A 210 -21.08 -22.35 -16.62
N GLY A 211 -20.77 -23.33 -17.46
CA GLY A 211 -19.82 -24.39 -17.13
C GLY A 211 -20.16 -25.05 -15.78
N SER A 212 -19.21 -25.08 -14.88
CA SER A 212 -19.38 -25.62 -13.52
C SER A 212 -20.18 -24.72 -12.56
N GLY A 213 -20.76 -23.61 -13.04
CA GLY A 213 -21.50 -22.67 -12.20
C GLY A 213 -20.61 -21.77 -11.30
N THR A 214 -19.31 -21.67 -11.60
CA THR A 214 -18.35 -20.86 -10.80
C THR A 214 -18.80 -19.41 -10.63
N THR A 215 -19.40 -18.82 -11.67
CA THR A 215 -19.92 -17.43 -11.63
C THR A 215 -21.02 -17.27 -10.56
N LEU A 216 -21.94 -18.22 -10.44
CA LEU A 216 -22.99 -18.19 -9.41
C LEU A 216 -22.40 -18.22 -8.01
N ASN A 217 -21.46 -19.14 -7.77
CA ASN A 217 -20.79 -19.26 -6.49
C ASN A 217 -19.98 -17.98 -6.15
N ALA A 218 -19.33 -17.39 -7.13
CA ALA A 218 -18.59 -16.13 -6.96
C ALA A 218 -19.53 -14.96 -6.60
N VAL A 219 -20.70 -14.86 -7.23
CA VAL A 219 -21.71 -13.83 -6.91
C VAL A 219 -22.28 -14.04 -5.50
N ASN A 220 -22.56 -15.30 -5.12
CA ASN A 220 -23.05 -15.62 -3.77
C ASN A 220 -22.00 -15.27 -2.71
N LEU A 221 -20.72 -15.59 -2.96
CA LEU A 221 -19.62 -15.23 -2.05
C LEU A 221 -19.51 -13.72 -1.89
N LEU A 222 -19.57 -12.96 -2.99
CA LEU A 222 -19.51 -11.50 -2.95
C LEU A 222 -20.69 -10.87 -2.19
N ASN A 223 -21.89 -11.43 -2.36
CA ASN A 223 -23.07 -11.00 -1.61
C ASN A 223 -22.93 -11.30 -0.11
N TYR A 224 -22.37 -12.46 0.24
CA TYR A 224 -22.11 -12.82 1.63
C TYR A 224 -21.09 -11.87 2.28
N GLU A 225 -20.01 -11.51 1.55
CA GLU A 225 -18.94 -10.65 2.05
C GLU A 225 -19.41 -9.22 2.37
N ASP A 226 -20.27 -8.65 1.52
CA ASP A 226 -20.61 -7.22 1.60
C ASP A 226 -22.10 -6.93 1.85
N GLY A 227 -22.89 -7.96 2.13
CA GLY A 227 -24.34 -7.85 2.34
C GLY A 227 -25.09 -7.38 1.07
N GLY A 228 -24.57 -7.73 -0.10
CA GLY A 228 -25.18 -7.41 -1.39
C GLY A 228 -26.36 -8.33 -1.72
N SER A 229 -27.10 -7.97 -2.77
CA SER A 229 -28.21 -8.74 -3.34
C SER A 229 -28.09 -8.83 -4.87
N ARG A 230 -26.88 -9.05 -5.35
CA ARG A 230 -26.59 -9.26 -6.76
C ARG A 230 -27.25 -10.53 -7.23
N ARG A 231 -27.69 -10.55 -8.47
CA ARG A 231 -28.32 -11.72 -9.12
C ARG A 231 -27.45 -12.21 -10.26
N CYS A 232 -27.53 -13.51 -10.54
CA CYS A 232 -26.83 -14.13 -11.65
C CYS A 232 -27.84 -14.85 -12.57
N ILE A 233 -27.68 -14.66 -13.89
CA ILE A 233 -28.34 -15.44 -14.92
C ILE A 233 -27.25 -16.30 -15.55
N LEU A 234 -27.46 -17.62 -15.52
CA LEU A 234 -26.57 -18.60 -16.13
C LEU A 234 -27.25 -19.19 -17.35
N VAL A 235 -26.53 -19.27 -18.46
CA VAL A 235 -26.96 -19.93 -19.68
C VAL A 235 -26.01 -21.08 -19.93
N THR A 236 -26.57 -22.29 -20.19
CA THR A 236 -25.82 -23.49 -20.55
C THR A 236 -26.48 -24.15 -21.72
N ASN A 237 -25.72 -24.81 -22.60
CA ASN A 237 -26.23 -25.58 -23.72
C ASN A 237 -26.64 -27.01 -23.32
N ASN A 238 -26.45 -27.38 -22.06
CA ASN A 238 -26.75 -28.70 -21.52
C ASN A 238 -26.13 -29.85 -22.37
N GLU A 239 -24.88 -29.61 -22.80
CA GLU A 239 -24.13 -30.57 -23.61
C GLU A 239 -23.65 -31.71 -22.70
N VAL A 240 -24.18 -32.89 -22.89
CA VAL A 240 -23.76 -34.12 -22.20
C VAL A 240 -23.08 -34.98 -23.25
N SER A 241 -21.88 -35.48 -23.01
CA SER A 241 -21.26 -36.44 -23.93
C SER A 241 -22.01 -37.76 -23.94
N ASP A 242 -21.93 -38.50 -25.05
CA ASP A 242 -22.61 -39.78 -25.17
C ASP A 242 -22.21 -40.75 -24.03
N SER A 243 -20.94 -40.73 -23.63
CA SER A 243 -20.43 -41.52 -22.50
C SER A 243 -20.96 -41.07 -21.13
N ASP A 244 -21.26 -39.78 -20.94
CA ASP A 244 -21.84 -39.28 -19.70
C ASP A 244 -23.38 -39.52 -19.67
N ALA A 245 -24.03 -39.52 -20.86
CA ALA A 245 -25.42 -39.83 -20.99
C ALA A 245 -25.75 -41.33 -20.69
N GLU A 246 -24.81 -42.24 -21.00
CA GLU A 246 -24.89 -43.65 -20.65
C GLU A 246 -24.66 -43.94 -19.16
N ALA A 247 -24.04 -43.01 -18.43
CA ALA A 247 -23.73 -43.13 -16.99
C ALA A 247 -24.80 -42.55 -16.08
N LEU A 248 -25.79 -41.84 -16.63
CA LEU A 248 -26.95 -41.28 -15.94
C LEU A 248 -28.16 -42.23 -16.00
#